data_8bf2832bf17072ebae203192352e56ae
#
_entry.id   8bf2832bf17072ebae203192352e56ae
#
_cell.length_a   1.000
_cell.length_b   1.000
_cell.length_c   1.000
_cell.angle_alpha   90.00
_cell.angle_beta   90.00
_cell.angle_gamma   90.00
#
_symmetry.space_group_name_H-M   'P 1'
#
loop_
_entity.id
_entity.type
_entity.pdbx_description
1 polymer ?
#
loop_
_entity_poly.entity_id
_entity_poly.type
_entity_poly.pdbx_seq_one_letter_code
_entity_poly.pdbx_strand_id
1 'polypeptide(L)'
;MKRDAIVAGLAGTFFGLLVGWILGSQQARPVASPAAPTTASTTQNQGGRPQPPPLDTERVAALEQRASAAPKDPIVRAQLGNLYLDAERPDQAIPWYEAAWRLDPKNVDVSTDLGVAYFHTNQIDRAIAQLDLSLSVDPRNLKALLNKGIVQATGKRDFAAASQSLQNVVDVAPGSEEARIAREALSAIASGHAGSGKGGPPANQKSGGRP
;
A
#
# COMPACT_ATOMS: atom_id res chain seq x y z
N MET A 1 20.99 -3.49 22.07
CA MET A 1 19.88 -2.57 22.29
C MET A 1 20.01 -1.42 21.31
N LYS A 2 19.43 -1.53 20.14
CA LYS A 2 19.17 -0.51 19.09
C LYS A 2 18.86 -1.25 17.78
N ARG A 3 17.68 -1.87 17.70
CA ARG A 3 17.23 -2.58 16.49
C ARG A 3 15.84 -2.13 16.02
N ASP A 4 15.19 -1.22 16.75
CA ASP A 4 13.78 -0.89 16.56
C ASP A 4 13.52 0.37 15.72
N ALA A 5 14.57 1.00 15.19
CA ALA A 5 14.43 2.31 14.53
C ALA A 5 14.27 2.24 12.99
N ILE A 6 14.43 1.07 12.35
CA ILE A 6 14.48 0.97 10.88
C ILE A 6 13.13 0.58 10.26
N VAL A 7 12.25 -0.03 11.03
CA VAL A 7 10.95 -0.52 10.51
C VAL A 7 9.89 0.58 10.37
N ALA A 8 10.03 1.68 11.12
CA ALA A 8 9.03 2.76 11.13
C ALA A 8 9.02 3.67 9.88
N GLY A 9 10.06 3.60 9.05
CA GLY A 9 10.22 4.52 7.90
C GLY A 9 9.43 4.15 6.64
N LEU A 10 9.13 2.87 6.43
CA LEU A 10 8.61 2.39 5.15
C LEU A 10 7.07 2.48 5.02
N ALA A 11 6.34 2.39 6.13
CA ALA A 11 4.88 2.49 6.09
C ALA A 11 4.38 3.93 5.86
N GLY A 12 5.13 4.93 6.33
CA GLY A 12 4.71 6.34 6.26
C GLY A 12 4.83 6.98 4.88
N THR A 13 5.79 6.55 4.06
CA THR A 13 6.05 7.17 2.75
C THR A 13 5.03 6.77 1.68
N PHE A 14 4.50 5.55 1.73
CA PHE A 14 3.51 5.08 0.74
C PHE A 14 2.12 5.68 0.94
N PHE A 15 1.71 5.91 2.18
CA PHE A 15 0.39 6.47 2.47
C PHE A 15 0.34 7.99 2.20
N GLY A 16 1.42 8.71 2.41
CA GLY A 16 1.55 10.13 2.08
C GLY A 16 1.36 10.43 0.60
N LEU A 17 1.79 9.53 -0.29
CA LEU A 17 1.62 9.66 -1.74
C LEU A 17 0.17 9.46 -2.20
N LEU A 18 -0.59 8.53 -1.58
CA LEU A 18 -1.99 8.29 -1.94
C LEU A 18 -2.92 9.38 -1.41
N VAL A 19 -2.71 9.85 -0.18
CA VAL A 19 -3.52 10.94 0.42
C VAL A 19 -3.16 12.29 -0.21
N GLY A 20 -1.90 12.54 -0.52
CA GLY A 20 -1.44 13.76 -1.18
C GLY A 20 -2.02 13.93 -2.60
N TRP A 21 -2.21 12.83 -3.33
CA TRP A 21 -2.79 12.87 -4.68
C TRP A 21 -4.30 13.20 -4.68
N ILE A 22 -5.03 12.71 -3.67
CA ILE A 22 -6.47 12.98 -3.54
C ILE A 22 -6.74 14.43 -3.10
N LEU A 23 -5.88 15.02 -2.25
CA LEU A 23 -6.05 16.39 -1.76
C LEU A 23 -5.42 17.45 -2.66
N GLY A 24 -4.42 17.11 -3.47
CA GLY A 24 -3.69 18.05 -4.33
C GLY A 24 -4.41 18.44 -5.62
N SER A 25 -5.48 17.78 -6.02
CA SER A 25 -6.15 18.03 -7.31
C SER A 25 -7.25 19.10 -7.28
N GLN A 26 -7.49 19.77 -6.14
CA GLN A 26 -8.61 20.71 -6.00
C GLN A 26 -8.26 22.20 -5.94
N GLN A 27 -6.99 22.60 -6.06
CA GLN A 27 -6.65 24.03 -6.00
C GLN A 27 -5.64 24.46 -7.06
N ALA A 28 -6.11 24.96 -8.19
CA ALA A 28 -5.39 25.96 -8.97
C ALA A 28 -6.37 26.75 -9.85
N ARG A 29 -6.66 27.98 -9.49
CA ARG A 29 -7.08 29.03 -10.42
C ARG A 29 -5.96 30.08 -10.49
N PRO A 30 -5.54 30.49 -11.70
CA PRO A 30 -4.46 31.44 -11.87
C PRO A 30 -4.98 32.89 -11.84
N VAL A 31 -4.22 33.80 -11.23
CA VAL A 31 -4.34 35.24 -11.44
C VAL A 31 -2.99 35.75 -11.99
N ALA A 32 -3.05 36.53 -13.04
CA ALA A 32 -1.94 36.97 -13.87
C ALA A 32 -1.34 38.29 -13.45
N SER A 33 -0.01 38.42 -13.70
CA SER A 33 0.79 39.52 -14.30
C SER A 33 1.27 40.70 -13.43
N PRO A 34 2.30 41.51 -13.89
CA PRO A 34 3.39 41.24 -14.83
C PRO A 34 4.84 41.64 -14.39
N ALA A 35 5.83 41.07 -15.05
CA ALA A 35 7.12 41.52 -15.55
C ALA A 35 8.16 42.30 -14.72
N ALA A 36 9.42 41.82 -14.63
CA ALA A 36 10.60 42.19 -15.40
C ALA A 36 11.84 41.36 -14.96
N PRO A 37 12.96 41.30 -15.70
CA PRO A 37 13.84 40.15 -15.80
C PRO A 37 15.03 40.23 -14.83
N THR A 38 15.32 39.13 -14.16
CA THR A 38 16.62 38.93 -13.54
C THR A 38 17.06 37.49 -13.86
N THR A 39 18.15 37.39 -14.60
CA THR A 39 18.81 36.12 -14.91
C THR A 39 19.31 35.46 -13.62
N ALA A 40 18.52 34.60 -13.06
CA ALA A 40 18.95 33.60 -12.09
C ALA A 40 18.69 32.25 -12.74
N SER A 41 19.75 31.46 -12.88
CA SER A 41 19.65 30.06 -13.32
C SER A 41 18.72 29.30 -12.36
N THR A 42 17.45 29.31 -12.69
CA THR A 42 16.47 28.51 -11.99
C THR A 42 16.67 27.10 -12.48
N THR A 43 17.35 26.29 -11.67
CA THR A 43 17.19 24.85 -11.72
C THR A 43 15.69 24.60 -11.63
N GLN A 44 15.05 24.31 -12.76
CA GLN A 44 13.66 23.90 -12.82
C GLN A 44 13.54 22.62 -12.01
N ASN A 45 13.06 22.77 -10.78
CA ASN A 45 12.51 21.66 -10.03
C ASN A 45 11.19 21.28 -10.73
N GLN A 46 11.32 20.52 -11.83
CA GLN A 46 10.19 19.83 -12.41
C GLN A 46 9.68 18.92 -11.31
N GLY A 47 8.44 19.12 -10.87
CA GLY A 47 7.72 18.27 -9.93
C GLY A 47 7.59 16.84 -10.47
N GLY A 48 8.73 16.20 -10.65
CA GLY A 48 8.84 14.80 -11.00
C GLY A 48 8.50 13.96 -9.79
N ARG A 49 7.77 12.89 -10.01
CA ARG A 49 7.66 11.79 -9.06
C ARG A 49 9.05 11.52 -8.47
N PRO A 50 9.20 11.38 -7.15
CA PRO A 50 10.49 10.97 -6.60
C PRO A 50 10.97 9.74 -7.39
N GLN A 51 12.21 9.80 -7.87
CA GLN A 51 12.76 8.61 -8.55
C GLN A 51 12.90 7.49 -7.52
N PRO A 52 12.57 6.25 -7.90
CA PRO A 52 12.75 5.11 -7.01
C PRO A 52 14.21 5.03 -6.53
N PRO A 53 14.44 4.57 -5.31
CA PRO A 53 15.78 4.40 -4.79
C PRO A 53 16.62 3.53 -5.75
N PRO A 54 17.91 3.85 -5.94
CA PRO A 54 18.77 3.02 -6.76
C PRO A 54 18.88 1.63 -6.14
N LEU A 55 18.78 0.60 -7.00
CA LEU A 55 19.01 -0.79 -6.57
C LEU A 55 20.47 -0.97 -6.17
N ASP A 56 20.71 -1.52 -4.99
CA ASP A 56 22.04 -1.95 -4.55
C ASP A 56 22.45 -3.24 -5.30
N THR A 57 23.02 -3.04 -6.48
CA THR A 57 23.39 -4.15 -7.37
C THR A 57 24.53 -5.01 -6.82
N GLU A 58 25.41 -4.46 -6.00
CA GLU A 58 26.48 -5.21 -5.35
C GLU A 58 25.90 -6.18 -4.31
N ARG A 59 24.99 -5.68 -3.49
CA ARG A 59 24.30 -6.51 -2.50
C ARG A 59 23.41 -7.56 -3.14
N VAL A 60 22.74 -7.24 -4.25
CA VAL A 60 21.98 -8.22 -5.04
C VAL A 60 22.89 -9.34 -5.50
N ALA A 61 24.02 -9.04 -6.16
CA ALA A 61 24.95 -10.04 -6.65
C ALA A 61 25.50 -10.94 -5.53
N ALA A 62 25.84 -10.36 -4.38
CA ALA A 62 26.30 -11.10 -3.21
C ALA A 62 25.21 -12.05 -2.66
N LEU A 63 23.95 -11.60 -2.62
CA LEU A 63 22.83 -12.45 -2.17
C LEU A 63 22.48 -13.52 -3.19
N GLU A 64 22.54 -13.26 -4.48
CA GLU A 64 22.32 -14.26 -5.53
C GLU A 64 23.39 -15.39 -5.47
N GLN A 65 24.63 -15.02 -5.24
CA GLN A 65 25.69 -16.00 -5.01
C GLN A 65 25.38 -16.87 -3.77
N ARG A 66 24.94 -16.26 -2.68
CA ARG A 66 24.54 -16.99 -1.46
C ARG A 66 23.31 -17.87 -1.70
N ALA A 67 22.32 -17.39 -2.44
CA ALA A 67 21.12 -18.16 -2.78
C ALA A 67 21.46 -19.39 -3.63
N SER A 68 22.47 -19.27 -4.50
CA SER A 68 22.99 -20.38 -5.31
C SER A 68 23.76 -21.39 -4.46
N ALA A 69 24.58 -20.93 -3.51
CA ALA A 69 25.31 -21.78 -2.58
C ALA A 69 24.41 -22.49 -1.55
N ALA A 70 23.26 -21.86 -1.19
CA ALA A 70 22.32 -22.38 -0.22
C ALA A 70 20.89 -22.47 -0.84
N PRO A 71 20.63 -23.43 -1.72
CA PRO A 71 19.38 -23.50 -2.50
C PRO A 71 18.10 -23.73 -1.67
N LYS A 72 18.25 -24.18 -0.42
CA LYS A 72 17.14 -24.42 0.51
C LYS A 72 16.99 -23.32 1.59
N ASP A 73 17.77 -22.25 1.51
CA ASP A 73 17.69 -21.14 2.47
C ASP A 73 16.58 -20.14 2.04
N PRO A 74 15.44 -20.04 2.77
CA PRO A 74 14.38 -19.08 2.45
C PRO A 74 14.80 -17.64 2.78
N ILE A 75 15.71 -17.45 3.77
CA ILE A 75 16.05 -16.11 4.29
C ILE A 75 16.77 -15.29 3.22
N VAL A 76 17.73 -15.89 2.52
CA VAL A 76 18.47 -15.18 1.46
C VAL A 76 17.55 -14.75 0.32
N ARG A 77 16.57 -15.60 -0.01
CA ARG A 77 15.58 -15.26 -1.04
C ARG A 77 14.64 -14.14 -0.60
N ALA A 78 14.19 -14.17 0.65
CA ALA A 78 13.42 -13.07 1.22
C ALA A 78 14.20 -11.75 1.19
N GLN A 79 15.50 -11.78 1.52
CA GLN A 79 16.38 -10.60 1.45
C GLN A 79 16.50 -10.04 0.02
N LEU A 80 16.57 -10.90 -1.00
CA LEU A 80 16.55 -10.47 -2.41
C LEU A 80 15.20 -9.81 -2.76
N GLY A 81 14.09 -10.45 -2.36
CA GLY A 81 12.77 -9.87 -2.52
C GLY A 81 12.67 -8.47 -1.92
N ASN A 82 13.18 -8.31 -0.68
CA ASN A 82 13.20 -7.01 0.01
C ASN A 82 13.98 -5.96 -0.76
N LEU A 83 15.20 -6.27 -1.23
CA LEU A 83 16.03 -5.33 -2.00
C LEU A 83 15.33 -4.83 -3.26
N TYR A 84 14.66 -5.73 -3.99
CA TYR A 84 13.92 -5.35 -5.18
C TYR A 84 12.66 -4.55 -4.84
N LEU A 85 11.95 -4.92 -3.78
CA LEU A 85 10.75 -4.19 -3.37
C LEU A 85 11.10 -2.78 -2.86
N ASP A 86 12.18 -2.64 -2.07
CA ASP A 86 12.68 -1.36 -1.56
C ASP A 86 13.15 -0.44 -2.71
N ALA A 87 13.63 -1.02 -3.82
CA ALA A 87 13.98 -0.29 -5.03
C ALA A 87 12.78 -0.03 -5.97
N GLU A 88 11.54 -0.20 -5.49
CA GLU A 88 10.30 -0.07 -6.27
C GLU A 88 10.26 -0.95 -7.53
N ARG A 89 10.81 -2.17 -7.45
CA ARG A 89 10.83 -3.18 -8.52
C ARG A 89 10.06 -4.45 -8.12
N PRO A 90 8.74 -4.33 -7.86
CA PRO A 90 7.95 -5.44 -7.34
C PRO A 90 7.87 -6.64 -8.27
N ASP A 91 7.94 -6.42 -9.60
CA ASP A 91 8.00 -7.48 -10.61
C ASP A 91 9.24 -8.36 -10.44
N GLN A 92 10.37 -7.79 -10.05
CA GLN A 92 11.62 -8.51 -9.77
C GLN A 92 11.64 -9.11 -8.36
N ALA A 93 10.91 -8.53 -7.40
CA ALA A 93 10.78 -9.07 -6.04
C ALA A 93 9.94 -10.36 -5.98
N ILE A 94 8.85 -10.44 -6.75
CA ILE A 94 7.88 -11.55 -6.73
C ILE A 94 8.58 -12.93 -6.83
N PRO A 95 9.41 -13.25 -7.83
CA PRO A 95 9.99 -14.58 -7.95
C PRO A 95 10.84 -14.97 -6.75
N TRP A 96 11.51 -14.01 -6.11
CA TRP A 96 12.31 -14.26 -4.92
C TRP A 96 11.43 -14.54 -3.69
N TYR A 97 10.38 -13.76 -3.48
CA TYR A 97 9.42 -14.02 -2.41
C TYR A 97 8.66 -15.34 -2.61
N GLU A 98 8.22 -15.64 -3.84
CA GLU A 98 7.59 -16.94 -4.14
C GLU A 98 8.52 -18.10 -3.83
N ALA A 99 9.82 -17.98 -4.15
CA ALA A 99 10.81 -18.99 -3.84
C ALA A 99 11.06 -19.12 -2.33
N ALA A 100 11.11 -17.99 -1.60
CA ALA A 100 11.22 -17.98 -0.15
C ALA A 100 10.00 -18.63 0.52
N TRP A 101 8.79 -18.24 0.09
CA TRP A 101 7.54 -18.76 0.63
C TRP A 101 7.34 -20.26 0.36
N ARG A 102 7.73 -20.77 -0.81
CA ARG A 102 7.71 -22.21 -1.08
C ARG A 102 8.61 -23.01 -0.14
N LEU A 103 9.70 -22.43 0.34
CA LEU A 103 10.61 -23.08 1.29
C LEU A 103 10.13 -22.98 2.74
N ASP A 104 9.45 -21.88 3.09
CA ASP A 104 8.86 -21.65 4.40
C ASP A 104 7.45 -21.01 4.26
N PRO A 105 6.41 -21.83 4.06
CA PRO A 105 5.04 -21.34 3.89
C PRO A 105 4.42 -20.72 5.15
N LYS A 106 5.08 -20.87 6.32
CA LYS A 106 4.64 -20.30 7.59
C LYS A 106 5.26 -18.93 7.88
N ASN A 107 6.15 -18.46 7.04
CA ASN A 107 6.74 -17.14 7.20
C ASN A 107 5.74 -16.05 6.83
N VAL A 108 5.16 -15.46 7.87
CA VAL A 108 4.10 -14.44 7.77
C VAL A 108 4.61 -13.18 7.08
N ASP A 109 5.87 -12.77 7.35
CA ASP A 109 6.46 -11.56 6.77
C ASP A 109 6.64 -11.73 5.25
N VAL A 110 7.24 -12.84 4.82
CA VAL A 110 7.42 -13.17 3.40
C VAL A 110 6.07 -13.25 2.68
N SER A 111 5.08 -13.89 3.30
CA SER A 111 3.72 -14.00 2.75
C SER A 111 3.07 -12.61 2.60
N THR A 112 3.22 -11.75 3.60
CA THR A 112 2.68 -10.38 3.57
C THR A 112 3.36 -9.54 2.49
N ASP A 113 4.70 -9.58 2.40
CA ASP A 113 5.48 -8.80 1.43
C ASP A 113 5.22 -9.26 -0.01
N LEU A 114 5.04 -10.57 -0.22
CA LEU A 114 4.60 -11.12 -1.51
C LEU A 114 3.21 -10.58 -1.90
N GLY A 115 2.28 -10.51 -0.95
CA GLY A 115 0.97 -9.89 -1.17
C GLY A 115 1.08 -8.43 -1.59
N VAL A 116 1.96 -7.66 -0.95
CA VAL A 116 2.26 -6.27 -1.31
C VAL A 116 2.87 -6.18 -2.71
N ALA A 117 3.82 -7.05 -3.05
CA ALA A 117 4.44 -7.08 -4.39
C ALA A 117 3.42 -7.40 -5.48
N TYR A 118 2.48 -8.32 -5.25
CA TYR A 118 1.36 -8.57 -6.17
C TYR A 118 0.46 -7.36 -6.34
N PHE A 119 0.17 -6.64 -5.27
CA PHE A 119 -0.63 -5.42 -5.34
C PHE A 119 0.04 -4.36 -6.23
N HIS A 120 1.33 -4.10 -6.04
CA HIS A 120 2.08 -3.14 -6.84
C HIS A 120 2.19 -3.51 -8.32
N THR A 121 2.06 -4.78 -8.66
CA THR A 121 2.00 -5.27 -10.05
C THR A 121 0.56 -5.43 -10.57
N ASN A 122 -0.42 -4.85 -9.86
CA ASN A 122 -1.84 -4.90 -10.21
C ASN A 122 -2.44 -6.33 -10.26
N GLN A 123 -1.83 -7.27 -9.54
CA GLN A 123 -2.33 -8.64 -9.39
C GLN A 123 -3.23 -8.75 -8.15
N ILE A 124 -4.35 -8.01 -8.15
CA ILE A 124 -5.17 -7.73 -6.96
C ILE A 124 -5.68 -9.01 -6.28
N ASP A 125 -6.19 -9.98 -7.05
CA ASP A 125 -6.71 -11.22 -6.47
C ASP A 125 -5.62 -12.08 -5.83
N ARG A 126 -4.42 -12.11 -6.44
CA ARG A 126 -3.27 -12.81 -5.87
C ARG A 126 -2.79 -12.11 -4.60
N ALA A 127 -2.80 -10.79 -4.57
CA ALA A 127 -2.46 -10.00 -3.39
C ALA A 127 -3.37 -10.36 -2.21
N ILE A 128 -4.69 -10.35 -2.41
CA ILE A 128 -5.65 -10.70 -1.36
C ILE A 128 -5.46 -12.15 -0.90
N ALA A 129 -5.35 -13.09 -1.84
CA ALA A 129 -5.16 -14.50 -1.50
C ALA A 129 -3.89 -14.72 -0.67
N GLN A 130 -2.80 -14.05 -1.01
CA GLN A 130 -1.53 -14.17 -0.30
C GLN A 130 -1.59 -13.54 1.10
N LEU A 131 -2.30 -12.40 1.26
CA LEU A 131 -2.55 -11.78 2.55
C LEU A 131 -3.47 -12.65 3.43
N ASP A 132 -4.45 -13.33 2.82
CA ASP A 132 -5.29 -14.31 3.53
C ASP A 132 -4.47 -15.51 4.04
N LEU A 133 -3.50 -15.98 3.25
CA LEU A 133 -2.57 -17.03 3.70
C LEU A 133 -1.72 -16.54 4.88
N SER A 134 -1.19 -15.30 4.83
CA SER A 134 -0.49 -14.70 5.95
C SER A 134 -1.35 -14.67 7.21
N LEU A 135 -2.61 -14.22 7.11
CA LEU A 135 -3.56 -14.15 8.21
C LEU A 135 -4.06 -15.51 8.69
N SER A 136 -3.97 -16.54 7.87
CA SER A 136 -4.26 -17.93 8.31
C SER A 136 -3.20 -18.46 9.27
N VAL A 137 -1.97 -17.98 9.16
CA VAL A 137 -0.85 -18.33 10.05
C VAL A 137 -0.84 -17.43 11.29
N ASP A 138 -0.98 -16.12 11.11
CA ASP A 138 -1.12 -15.15 12.20
C ASP A 138 -2.31 -14.22 11.97
N PRO A 139 -3.48 -14.54 12.53
CA PRO A 139 -4.70 -13.73 12.39
C PRO A 139 -4.60 -12.31 12.96
N ARG A 140 -3.57 -12.03 13.77
CA ARG A 140 -3.35 -10.73 14.41
C ARG A 140 -2.21 -9.93 13.78
N ASN A 141 -1.65 -10.37 12.67
CA ASN A 141 -0.61 -9.63 11.98
C ASN A 141 -1.15 -8.30 11.44
N LEU A 142 -0.74 -7.20 12.09
CA LEU A 142 -1.24 -5.86 11.78
C LEU A 142 -0.90 -5.42 10.35
N LYS A 143 0.30 -5.76 9.87
CA LYS A 143 0.77 -5.43 8.53
C LYS A 143 -0.09 -6.13 7.46
N ALA A 144 -0.38 -7.42 7.65
CA ALA A 144 -1.23 -8.17 6.73
C ALA A 144 -2.69 -7.66 6.73
N LEU A 145 -3.27 -7.40 7.91
CA LEU A 145 -4.61 -6.84 8.06
C LEU A 145 -4.72 -5.47 7.37
N LEU A 146 -3.77 -4.57 7.62
CA LEU A 146 -3.74 -3.23 7.04
C LEU A 146 -3.62 -3.30 5.51
N ASN A 147 -2.64 -4.05 5.00
CA ASN A 147 -2.44 -4.20 3.56
C ASN A 147 -3.65 -4.84 2.88
N LYS A 148 -4.29 -5.85 3.49
CA LYS A 148 -5.52 -6.43 2.96
C LYS A 148 -6.62 -5.37 2.84
N GLY A 149 -6.84 -4.56 3.87
CA GLY A 149 -7.81 -3.47 3.82
C GLY A 149 -7.51 -2.45 2.72
N ILE A 150 -6.24 -2.07 2.55
CA ILE A 150 -5.80 -1.15 1.48
C ILE A 150 -6.06 -1.76 0.10
N VAL A 151 -5.67 -3.02 -0.12
CA VAL A 151 -5.87 -3.72 -1.41
C VAL A 151 -7.35 -3.87 -1.74
N GLN A 152 -8.19 -4.17 -0.76
CA GLN A 152 -9.65 -4.25 -0.93
C GLN A 152 -10.25 -2.89 -1.29
N ALA A 153 -9.82 -1.81 -0.62
CA ALA A 153 -10.35 -0.47 -0.87
C ALA A 153 -9.91 0.08 -2.24
N THR A 154 -8.63 -0.03 -2.58
CA THR A 154 -8.03 0.65 -3.73
C THR A 154 -7.96 -0.24 -4.97
N GLY A 155 -7.69 -1.53 -4.79
CA GLY A 155 -7.59 -2.50 -5.87
C GLY A 155 -8.94 -3.05 -6.30
N LYS A 156 -9.74 -3.59 -5.36
CA LYS A 156 -11.07 -4.15 -5.65
C LYS A 156 -12.21 -3.14 -5.58
N ARG A 157 -12.00 -2.01 -4.90
CA ARG A 157 -13.06 -1.06 -4.52
C ARG A 157 -14.18 -1.72 -3.68
N ASP A 158 -13.83 -2.78 -2.95
CA ASP A 158 -14.72 -3.41 -1.98
C ASP A 158 -14.58 -2.73 -0.63
N PHE A 159 -15.28 -1.62 -0.48
CA PHE A 159 -15.20 -0.79 0.71
C PHE A 159 -15.78 -1.46 1.96
N ALA A 160 -16.71 -2.40 1.79
CA ALA A 160 -17.27 -3.14 2.91
C ALA A 160 -16.23 -4.10 3.50
N ALA A 161 -15.61 -4.93 2.66
CA ALA A 161 -14.54 -5.82 3.08
C ALA A 161 -13.31 -5.04 3.61
N ALA A 162 -12.96 -3.93 2.95
CA ALA A 162 -11.88 -3.05 3.38
C ALA A 162 -12.13 -2.49 4.79
N SER A 163 -13.34 -2.00 5.05
CA SER A 163 -13.70 -1.46 6.37
C SER A 163 -13.58 -2.52 7.46
N GLN A 164 -13.97 -3.76 7.17
CA GLN A 164 -13.85 -4.86 8.12
C GLN A 164 -12.38 -5.18 8.42
N SER A 165 -11.53 -5.28 7.38
CA SER A 165 -10.10 -5.55 7.56
C SER A 165 -9.40 -4.43 8.33
N LEU A 166 -9.70 -3.17 8.02
CA LEU A 166 -9.16 -2.00 8.71
C LEU A 166 -9.65 -1.89 10.16
N GLN A 167 -10.92 -2.21 10.43
CA GLN A 167 -11.45 -2.24 11.80
C GLN A 167 -10.73 -3.29 12.63
N ASN A 168 -10.43 -4.46 12.07
CA ASN A 168 -9.67 -5.50 12.76
C ASN A 168 -8.27 -5.01 13.18
N VAL A 169 -7.60 -4.16 12.39
CA VAL A 169 -6.33 -3.51 12.81
C VAL A 169 -6.53 -2.69 14.07
N VAL A 170 -7.57 -1.86 14.09
CA VAL A 170 -7.88 -0.99 15.23
C VAL A 170 -8.21 -1.79 16.50
N ASP A 171 -8.93 -2.89 16.32
CA ASP A 171 -9.37 -3.76 17.43
C ASP A 171 -8.19 -4.57 18.02
N VAL A 172 -7.27 -5.02 17.16
CA VAL A 172 -6.11 -5.82 17.59
C VAL A 172 -5.09 -4.98 18.34
N ALA A 173 -4.81 -3.75 17.90
CA ALA A 173 -3.79 -2.90 18.49
C ALA A 173 -4.16 -1.41 18.34
N PRO A 174 -5.11 -0.91 19.15
CA PRO A 174 -5.69 0.44 18.99
C PRO A 174 -4.68 1.59 19.14
N GLY A 175 -3.53 1.35 19.77
CA GLY A 175 -2.46 2.34 19.95
C GLY A 175 -1.34 2.27 18.91
N SER A 176 -1.39 1.35 17.96
CA SER A 176 -0.33 1.18 16.97
C SER A 176 -0.41 2.22 15.85
N GLU A 177 0.69 2.36 15.12
CA GLU A 177 0.75 3.21 13.92
C GLU A 177 -0.16 2.67 12.82
N GLU A 178 -0.24 1.34 12.66
CA GLU A 178 -1.14 0.69 11.72
C GLU A 178 -2.61 1.03 12.02
N ALA A 179 -2.99 1.09 13.30
CA ALA A 179 -4.34 1.47 13.70
C ALA A 179 -4.62 2.96 13.43
N ARG A 180 -3.63 3.84 13.53
CA ARG A 180 -3.76 5.24 13.12
C ARG A 180 -4.06 5.33 11.62
N ILE A 181 -3.27 4.64 10.80
CA ILE A 181 -3.45 4.58 9.34
C ILE A 181 -4.81 3.95 8.99
N ALA A 182 -5.20 2.88 9.68
CA ALA A 182 -6.49 2.23 9.46
C ALA A 182 -7.68 3.17 9.74
N ARG A 183 -7.63 3.98 10.81
CA ARG A 183 -8.67 4.98 11.12
C ARG A 183 -8.77 6.06 10.04
N GLU A 184 -7.64 6.53 9.52
CA GLU A 184 -7.61 7.49 8.43
C GLU A 184 -8.27 6.91 7.16
N ALA A 185 -7.93 5.66 6.81
CA ALA A 185 -8.52 4.97 5.68
C ALA A 185 -10.04 4.74 5.88
N LEU A 186 -10.47 4.33 7.08
CA LEU A 186 -11.90 4.19 7.42
C LEU A 186 -12.65 5.51 7.28
N SER A 187 -12.06 6.61 7.75
CA SER A 187 -12.65 7.95 7.60
C SER A 187 -12.78 8.37 6.13
N ALA A 188 -11.77 8.08 5.31
CA ALA A 188 -11.81 8.35 3.88
C ALA A 188 -12.90 7.54 3.16
N ILE A 189 -13.04 6.25 3.49
CA ILE A 189 -14.12 5.40 2.97
C ILE A 189 -15.49 5.96 3.35
N ALA A 190 -15.70 6.32 4.62
CA ALA A 190 -16.97 6.88 5.09
C ALA A 190 -17.32 8.21 4.40
N SER A 191 -16.33 9.09 4.23
CA SER A 191 -16.51 10.38 3.54
C SER A 191 -16.85 10.22 2.06
N GLY A 192 -16.20 9.27 1.38
CA GLY A 192 -16.48 8.95 -0.03
C GLY A 192 -17.88 8.38 -0.25
N HIS A 193 -18.41 7.60 0.69
CA HIS A 193 -19.79 7.10 0.64
C HIS A 193 -20.82 8.17 0.95
N ALA A 194 -20.54 9.11 1.85
CA ALA A 194 -21.44 10.21 2.18
C ALA A 194 -21.66 11.16 0.97
N GLY A 195 -20.65 11.27 0.09
CA GLY A 195 -20.76 12.06 -1.15
C GLY A 195 -21.59 11.41 -2.25
N SER A 196 -21.64 10.07 -2.31
CA SER A 196 -22.40 9.34 -3.35
C SER A 196 -23.85 9.08 -2.98
N GLY A 197 -24.25 9.28 -1.72
CA GLY A 197 -25.61 9.02 -1.23
C GLY A 197 -26.63 10.14 -1.47
N LYS A 198 -26.26 11.26 -2.08
CA LYS A 198 -27.17 12.42 -2.33
C LYS A 198 -27.81 12.45 -3.72
N GLY A 199 -28.12 11.30 -4.31
CA GLY A 199 -28.70 11.23 -5.66
C GLY A 199 -29.76 10.14 -5.84
N GLY A 200 -30.48 9.74 -4.79
CA GLY A 200 -31.67 8.91 -4.96
C GLY A 200 -32.84 9.77 -5.43
N PRO A 201 -33.60 9.38 -6.48
CA PRO A 201 -34.79 10.13 -6.91
C PRO A 201 -35.85 10.10 -5.80
N PRO A 202 -36.62 11.19 -5.64
CA PRO A 202 -37.66 11.25 -4.63
C PRO A 202 -38.68 10.15 -4.88
N ALA A 203 -39.01 9.39 -3.84
CA ALA A 203 -40.05 8.39 -3.88
C ALA A 203 -41.35 9.03 -4.38
N ASN A 204 -41.85 8.55 -5.50
CA ASN A 204 -43.13 8.94 -6.10
C ASN A 204 -44.27 8.55 -5.15
N GLN A 205 -44.78 9.52 -4.39
CA GLN A 205 -45.99 9.37 -3.63
C GLN A 205 -47.17 9.29 -4.63
N LYS A 206 -47.61 8.06 -4.91
CA LYS A 206 -48.93 7.86 -5.53
C LYS A 206 -50.00 8.33 -4.55
N SER A 207 -50.53 9.50 -4.80
CA SER A 207 -51.80 9.95 -4.22
C SER A 207 -52.92 9.02 -4.71
N GLY A 208 -53.38 8.16 -3.81
CA GLY A 208 -54.62 7.39 -4.04
C GLY A 208 -55.80 8.32 -4.09
N GLY A 209 -56.34 8.52 -5.27
CA GLY A 209 -57.70 9.03 -5.43
C GLY A 209 -58.69 7.90 -5.20
N ARG A 210 -59.67 8.16 -4.38
CA ARG A 210 -60.89 7.34 -4.21
C ARG A 210 -62.08 8.11 -4.77
N PRO A 211 -63.10 7.39 -5.16
CA PRO A 211 -64.16 7.69 -6.11
C PRO A 211 -65.14 8.74 -5.68
#